data_a48969bbcedc7e51b3e06bb383db8ff2
#
_entry.id   a48969bbcedc7e51b3e06bb383db8ff2
#
_cell.length_a   1.000
_cell.length_b   1.000
_cell.length_c   1.000
_cell.angle_alpha   90.00
_cell.angle_beta   90.00
_cell.angle_gamma   90.00
#
_symmetry.space_group_name_H-M   'P 1'
#
loop_
_entity.id
_entity.type
_entity.pdbx_description
1 polymer ?
#
loop_
_entity_poly.entity_id
_entity_poly.type
_entity_poly.pdbx_seq_one_letter_code
_entity_poly.pdbx_strand_id
1 'polypeptide(L)'
;MLVLRPVALADLPQLQQLARDSLVGVSSLPDDRDCLHQKILDSVASFSNDVQENGGETYCFVLEDPQHQRLLGCAEIVATAGHTQPFYSLRNRPFVSASRELNIHNGVPALSLCQDLSPHTLLRGF
;
A
#
# COMPACT_ATOMS: atom_id res chain seq x y z
N MET A 1 0.71 -1.18 -26.35
CA MET A 1 -0.13 -0.43 -25.40
C MET A 1 -0.15 -1.17 -24.07
N LEU A 2 0.10 -0.49 -23.00
CA LEU A 2 0.00 -1.07 -21.66
C LEU A 2 -1.43 -1.01 -21.15
N VAL A 3 -1.84 -2.01 -20.39
CA VAL A 3 -3.19 -2.12 -19.82
C VAL A 3 -3.11 -2.26 -18.32
N LEU A 4 -3.83 -1.40 -17.60
CA LEU A 4 -4.07 -1.56 -16.17
C LEU A 4 -5.40 -2.29 -15.99
N ARG A 5 -5.37 -3.42 -15.31
CA ARG A 5 -6.56 -4.25 -15.08
C ARG A 5 -6.59 -4.85 -13.69
N PRO A 6 -7.75 -5.30 -13.21
CA PRO A 6 -7.82 -6.08 -11.97
C PRO A 6 -6.97 -7.36 -12.07
N VAL A 7 -6.40 -7.75 -10.94
CA VAL A 7 -5.63 -8.99 -10.84
C VAL A 7 -6.55 -10.22 -10.99
N ALA A 8 -6.00 -11.30 -11.55
CA ALA A 8 -6.66 -12.58 -11.66
C ALA A 8 -5.77 -13.71 -11.09
N LEU A 9 -6.37 -14.86 -10.77
CA LEU A 9 -5.63 -15.99 -10.23
C LEU A 9 -4.53 -16.49 -11.18
N ALA A 10 -4.74 -16.37 -12.49
CA ALA A 10 -3.75 -16.73 -13.49
C ALA A 10 -2.47 -15.86 -13.43
N ASP A 11 -2.53 -14.71 -12.76
CA ASP A 11 -1.39 -13.81 -12.62
C ASP A 11 -0.40 -14.22 -11.53
N LEU A 12 -0.75 -15.21 -10.69
CA LEU A 12 0.05 -15.59 -9.52
C LEU A 12 1.52 -15.89 -9.85
N PRO A 13 1.88 -16.69 -10.88
CA PRO A 13 3.28 -16.95 -11.19
C PRO A 13 4.07 -15.69 -11.54
N GLN A 14 3.48 -14.80 -12.32
CA GLN A 14 4.14 -13.54 -12.73
C GLN A 14 4.23 -12.54 -11.57
N LEU A 15 3.22 -12.48 -10.69
CA LEU A 15 3.29 -11.67 -9.48
C LEU A 15 4.38 -12.16 -8.55
N GLN A 16 4.56 -13.45 -8.40
CA GLN A 16 5.63 -14.01 -7.59
C GLN A 16 7.00 -13.65 -8.19
N GLN A 17 7.13 -13.65 -9.50
CA GLN A 17 8.36 -13.22 -10.17
C GLN A 17 8.63 -11.73 -9.93
N LEU A 18 7.61 -10.88 -10.02
CA LEU A 18 7.74 -9.46 -9.68
C LEU A 18 8.20 -9.25 -8.24
N ALA A 19 7.66 -10.04 -7.30
CA ALA A 19 8.07 -9.97 -5.90
C ALA A 19 9.54 -10.33 -5.71
N ARG A 20 10.02 -11.35 -6.42
CA ARG A 20 11.43 -11.74 -6.39
C ARG A 20 12.36 -10.69 -6.99
N ASP A 21 11.90 -10.05 -8.06
CA ASP A 21 12.68 -9.03 -8.76
C ASP A 21 12.64 -7.67 -8.04
N SER A 22 11.76 -7.52 -7.05
CA SER A 22 11.65 -6.29 -6.27
C SER A 22 12.82 -6.13 -5.30
N LEU A 23 13.17 -4.87 -5.04
CA LEU A 23 14.21 -4.55 -4.08
C LEU A 23 13.80 -4.91 -2.66
N VAL A 24 14.78 -5.18 -1.82
CA VAL A 24 14.59 -5.42 -0.39
C VAL A 24 13.85 -4.22 0.23
N GLY A 25 12.82 -4.50 1.01
CA GLY A 25 12.02 -3.48 1.67
C GLY A 25 10.64 -3.24 1.07
N VAL A 26 10.33 -3.83 -0.08
CA VAL A 26 8.97 -3.79 -0.65
C VAL A 26 8.09 -4.82 0.06
N SER A 27 7.54 -4.43 1.20
CA SER A 27 6.76 -5.35 2.07
C SER A 27 5.34 -5.59 1.58
N SER A 28 4.83 -4.74 0.70
CA SER A 28 3.47 -4.88 0.15
C SER A 28 3.36 -5.97 -0.92
N LEU A 29 4.49 -6.43 -1.44
CA LEU A 29 4.55 -7.54 -2.40
C LEU A 29 5.56 -8.59 -1.89
N PRO A 30 5.18 -9.44 -0.93
CA PRO A 30 6.08 -10.46 -0.40
C PRO A 30 6.30 -11.60 -1.41
N ASP A 31 7.52 -12.15 -1.45
CA ASP A 31 7.83 -13.36 -2.20
C ASP A 31 7.35 -14.60 -1.42
N ASP A 32 6.05 -14.72 -1.31
CA ASP A 32 5.38 -15.83 -0.65
C ASP A 32 4.14 -16.19 -1.46
N ARG A 33 4.13 -17.36 -2.04
CA ARG A 33 3.04 -17.81 -2.91
C ARG A 33 1.70 -17.82 -2.18
N ASP A 34 1.65 -18.28 -0.94
CA ASP A 34 0.40 -18.38 -0.19
C ASP A 34 -0.14 -16.99 0.15
N CYS A 35 0.72 -16.06 0.54
CA CYS A 35 0.34 -14.67 0.76
C CYS A 35 -0.17 -14.00 -0.52
N LEU A 36 0.52 -14.18 -1.64
CA LEU A 36 0.09 -13.63 -2.93
C LEU A 36 -1.22 -14.24 -3.41
N HIS A 37 -1.37 -15.55 -3.25
CA HIS A 37 -2.62 -16.24 -3.57
C HIS A 37 -3.79 -15.67 -2.76
N GLN A 38 -3.61 -15.48 -1.46
CA GLN A 38 -4.64 -14.90 -0.60
C GLN A 38 -4.96 -13.45 -0.99
N LYS A 39 -3.96 -12.65 -1.33
CA LYS A 39 -4.16 -11.29 -1.83
C LYS A 39 -5.03 -11.27 -3.10
N ILE A 40 -4.76 -12.16 -4.03
CA ILE A 40 -5.55 -12.27 -5.27
C ILE A 40 -6.99 -12.67 -4.95
N LEU A 41 -7.19 -13.66 -4.09
CA LEU A 41 -8.54 -14.09 -3.67
C LEU A 41 -9.31 -12.96 -3.00
N ASP A 42 -8.68 -12.23 -2.10
CA ASP A 42 -9.28 -11.09 -1.41
C ASP A 42 -9.68 -9.98 -2.39
N SER A 43 -8.83 -9.71 -3.37
CA SER A 43 -9.10 -8.74 -4.42
C SER A 43 -10.27 -9.16 -5.31
N VAL A 44 -10.28 -10.39 -5.78
CA VAL A 44 -11.36 -10.93 -6.61
C VAL A 44 -12.69 -10.88 -5.86
N ALA A 45 -12.70 -11.25 -4.59
CA ALA A 45 -13.88 -11.16 -3.74
C ALA A 45 -14.35 -9.70 -3.57
N SER A 46 -13.42 -8.77 -3.35
CA SER A 46 -13.74 -7.35 -3.19
C SER A 46 -14.37 -6.75 -4.45
N PHE A 47 -13.86 -7.08 -5.62
CA PHE A 47 -14.45 -6.63 -6.89
C PHE A 47 -15.83 -7.22 -7.16
N SER A 48 -16.10 -8.41 -6.63
CA SER A 48 -17.39 -9.11 -6.83
C SER A 48 -18.46 -8.70 -5.85
N ASN A 49 -18.11 -8.06 -4.74
CA ASN A 49 -19.02 -7.66 -3.70
C ASN A 49 -19.66 -6.30 -4.00
N ASP A 50 -20.95 -6.16 -3.67
CA ASP A 50 -21.63 -4.86 -3.65
C ASP A 50 -21.38 -4.21 -2.29
N VAL A 51 -20.42 -3.30 -2.25
CA VAL A 51 -19.95 -2.66 -1.01
C VAL A 51 -20.64 -1.32 -0.83
N GLN A 52 -21.34 -1.14 0.29
CA GLN A 52 -22.05 0.11 0.64
C GLN A 52 -21.19 1.04 1.49
N GLU A 53 -20.32 0.48 2.32
CA GLU A 53 -19.43 1.21 3.22
C GLU A 53 -18.02 0.66 3.16
N ASN A 54 -17.03 1.52 3.39
CA ASN A 54 -15.63 1.10 3.42
C ASN A 54 -15.37 0.14 4.58
N GLY A 55 -14.76 -0.99 4.28
CA GLY A 55 -14.40 -2.01 5.27
C GLY A 55 -13.02 -2.58 4.99
N GLY A 56 -12.91 -3.90 5.06
CA GLY A 56 -11.65 -4.62 4.84
C GLY A 56 -11.33 -4.95 3.40
N GLU A 57 -12.00 -4.31 2.43
CA GLU A 57 -11.81 -4.60 1.02
C GLU A 57 -10.42 -4.16 0.53
N THR A 58 -9.83 -4.98 -0.33
CA THR A 58 -8.59 -4.66 -1.03
C THR A 58 -8.77 -4.91 -2.52
N TYR A 59 -8.25 -3.99 -3.32
CA TYR A 59 -8.38 -4.02 -4.78
C TYR A 59 -6.99 -4.01 -5.39
N CYS A 60 -6.58 -5.12 -5.99
CA CYS A 60 -5.27 -5.26 -6.59
C CYS A 60 -5.37 -5.14 -8.11
N PHE A 61 -4.50 -4.31 -8.67
CA PHE A 61 -4.39 -4.07 -10.11
C PHE A 61 -3.02 -4.49 -10.61
N VAL A 62 -2.98 -4.93 -11.85
CA VAL A 62 -1.73 -5.27 -12.52
C VAL A 62 -1.59 -4.44 -13.79
N LEU A 63 -0.35 -4.04 -14.09
CA LEU A 63 0.01 -3.40 -15.33
C LEU A 63 0.55 -4.47 -16.28
N GLU A 64 -0.16 -4.70 -17.37
CA GLU A 64 0.14 -5.75 -18.33
C GLU A 64 0.63 -5.15 -19.66
N ASP A 65 1.64 -5.79 -20.22
CA ASP A 65 2.03 -5.62 -21.62
C ASP A 65 1.44 -6.79 -22.42
N PRO A 66 0.29 -6.58 -23.12
CA PRO A 66 -0.36 -7.65 -23.84
C PRO A 66 0.46 -8.21 -25.01
N GLN A 67 1.32 -7.39 -25.62
CA GLN A 67 2.15 -7.83 -26.74
C GLN A 67 3.17 -8.88 -26.34
N HIS A 68 3.73 -8.76 -25.13
CA HIS A 68 4.71 -9.69 -24.59
C HIS A 68 4.11 -10.64 -23.54
N GLN A 69 2.80 -10.54 -23.27
CA GLN A 69 2.08 -11.34 -22.27
C GLN A 69 2.79 -11.33 -20.91
N ARG A 70 3.19 -10.13 -20.48
CA ARG A 70 4.03 -9.93 -19.29
C ARG A 70 3.45 -8.86 -18.37
N LEU A 71 3.51 -9.13 -17.07
CA LEU A 71 3.20 -8.13 -16.06
C LEU A 71 4.44 -7.27 -15.78
N LEU A 72 4.23 -5.96 -15.74
CA LEU A 72 5.30 -4.97 -15.51
C LEU A 72 5.27 -4.41 -14.09
N GLY A 73 4.14 -4.46 -13.44
CA GLY A 73 3.99 -3.95 -12.09
C GLY A 73 2.61 -4.22 -11.52
N CYS A 74 2.40 -3.82 -10.29
CA CYS A 74 1.11 -3.91 -9.65
C CYS A 74 0.89 -2.76 -8.66
N ALA A 75 -0.37 -2.53 -8.33
CA ALA A 75 -0.79 -1.55 -7.35
C ALA A 75 -1.98 -2.09 -6.56
N GLU A 76 -2.16 -1.61 -5.35
CA GLU A 76 -3.23 -2.06 -4.47
C GLU A 76 -3.91 -0.87 -3.81
N ILE A 77 -5.23 -0.88 -3.80
CA ILE A 77 -6.04 0.06 -3.03
C ILE A 77 -6.61 -0.70 -1.84
N VAL A 78 -6.31 -0.23 -0.64
CA VAL A 78 -6.90 -0.71 0.61
C VAL A 78 -8.01 0.25 0.98
N ALA A 79 -9.24 -0.24 1.09
CA ALA A 79 -10.41 0.61 1.30
C ALA A 79 -10.31 1.39 2.62
N THR A 80 -9.87 0.74 3.67
CA THR A 80 -9.69 1.39 4.98
C THR A 80 -8.38 0.93 5.61
N ALA A 81 -7.39 1.79 5.63
CA ALA A 81 -6.16 1.52 6.36
C ALA A 81 -6.49 1.38 7.86
N GLY A 82 -5.95 0.36 8.51
CA GLY A 82 -6.21 0.13 9.92
C GLY A 82 -7.53 -0.55 10.25
N HIS A 83 -8.23 -1.12 9.27
CA HIS A 83 -9.50 -1.82 9.51
C HIS A 83 -9.31 -3.08 10.37
N THR A 84 -8.30 -3.91 10.05
CA THR A 84 -8.02 -5.16 10.78
C THR A 84 -6.88 -5.02 11.78
N GLN A 85 -5.94 -4.13 11.50
CA GLN A 85 -4.77 -3.86 12.34
C GLN A 85 -4.55 -2.36 12.40
N PRO A 86 -4.04 -1.82 13.54
CA PRO A 86 -3.73 -0.41 13.63
C PRO A 86 -2.76 0.02 12.53
N PHE A 87 -3.08 1.11 11.85
CA PHE A 87 -2.21 1.71 10.86
C PHE A 87 -1.51 2.92 11.47
N TYR A 88 -0.20 2.82 11.62
CA TYR A 88 0.61 3.88 12.20
C TYR A 88 1.35 4.64 11.12
N SER A 89 1.42 5.96 11.28
CA SER A 89 2.22 6.84 10.45
C SER A 89 3.11 7.72 11.32
N LEU A 90 4.19 8.20 10.71
CA LEU A 90 5.05 9.18 11.35
C LEU A 90 4.73 10.55 10.78
N ARG A 91 4.31 11.47 11.64
CA ARG A 91 4.05 12.84 11.26
C ARG A 91 5.23 13.71 11.64
N ASN A 92 5.72 14.48 10.67
CA ASN A 92 6.74 15.48 10.93
C ASN A 92 6.06 16.70 11.57
N ARG A 93 6.31 16.89 12.86
CA ARG A 93 5.79 18.03 13.64
C ARG A 93 6.95 18.82 14.22
N PRO A 94 7.43 19.82 13.49
CA PRO A 94 8.46 20.68 14.06
C PRO A 94 7.90 21.45 15.27
N PHE A 95 8.67 21.54 16.31
CA PHE A 95 8.35 22.39 17.46
C PHE A 95 9.41 23.47 17.64
N VAL A 96 9.00 24.56 18.25
CA VAL A 96 9.88 25.71 18.46
C VAL A 96 10.46 25.64 19.87
N SER A 97 11.78 25.62 19.95
CA SER A 97 12.50 25.79 21.19
C SER A 97 13.01 27.24 21.27
N ALA A 98 12.58 27.97 22.30
CA ALA A 98 12.93 29.37 22.44
C ALA A 98 13.48 29.67 23.85
N SER A 99 14.47 30.53 23.92
CA SER A 99 14.99 31.04 25.17
C SER A 99 14.97 32.58 25.12
N ARG A 100 14.25 33.21 26.05
CA ARG A 100 14.22 34.67 26.19
C ARG A 100 15.56 35.22 26.61
N GLU A 101 16.23 34.51 27.53
CA GLU A 101 17.52 34.97 28.07
C GLU A 101 18.60 35.01 27.00
N LEU A 102 18.61 34.02 26.12
CA LEU A 102 19.59 33.93 25.06
C LEU A 102 19.13 34.56 23.75
N ASN A 103 17.87 35.02 23.68
CA ASN A 103 17.23 35.52 22.47
C ASN A 103 17.35 34.51 21.30
N ILE A 104 17.19 33.24 21.60
CA ILE A 104 17.28 32.12 20.64
C ILE A 104 15.89 31.60 20.33
N HIS A 105 15.66 31.29 19.05
CA HIS A 105 14.41 30.80 18.56
C HIS A 105 14.71 29.75 17.47
N ASN A 106 14.61 28.49 17.81
CA ASN A 106 14.96 27.39 16.91
C ASN A 106 13.76 26.51 16.62
N GLY A 107 13.53 26.20 15.33
CA GLY A 107 12.63 25.14 14.93
C GLY A 107 13.35 23.78 15.04
N VAL A 108 12.76 22.84 15.78
CA VAL A 108 13.32 21.50 15.96
C VAL A 108 12.42 20.51 15.21
N PRO A 109 12.94 19.82 14.18
CA PRO A 109 12.16 18.76 13.53
C PRO A 109 11.94 17.60 14.48
N ALA A 110 10.71 17.10 14.52
CA ALA A 110 10.34 15.96 15.35
C ALA A 110 9.37 15.05 14.61
N LEU A 111 9.51 13.75 14.82
CA LEU A 111 8.59 12.74 14.29
C LEU A 111 7.69 12.24 15.41
N SER A 112 6.39 12.25 15.16
CA SER A 112 5.38 11.74 16.10
C SER A 112 4.68 10.54 15.48
N LEU A 113 4.56 9.46 16.25
CA LEU A 113 3.74 8.32 15.87
C LEU A 113 2.27 8.66 16.03
N CYS A 114 1.47 8.41 14.99
CA CYS A 114 0.05 8.71 15.03
C CYS A 114 -0.77 7.69 14.22
N GLN A 115 -2.09 7.69 14.44
CA GLN A 115 -3.04 6.80 13.79
C GLN A 115 -4.13 7.56 13.01
N ASP A 116 -3.93 8.84 12.77
CA ASP A 116 -4.93 9.72 12.17
C ASP A 116 -5.24 9.40 10.70
N LEU A 117 -4.39 8.63 10.04
CA LEU A 117 -4.64 8.13 8.68
C LEU A 117 -5.36 6.77 8.65
N SER A 118 -5.60 6.17 9.82
CA SER A 118 -6.15 4.82 9.94
C SER A 118 -7.49 4.61 9.20
N PRO A 119 -8.45 5.56 9.23
CA PRO A 119 -9.74 5.36 8.54
C PRO A 119 -9.69 5.72 7.05
N HIS A 120 -8.56 6.14 6.52
CA HIS A 120 -8.45 6.61 5.14
C HIS A 120 -8.15 5.46 4.17
N THR A 121 -8.51 5.68 2.91
CA THR A 121 -8.13 4.78 1.82
C THR A 121 -6.63 4.89 1.56
N LEU A 122 -5.98 3.75 1.39
CA LEU A 122 -4.54 3.67 1.15
C LEU A 122 -4.27 3.14 -0.25
N LEU A 123 -3.45 3.88 -1.01
CA LEU A 123 -2.88 3.41 -2.26
C LEU A 123 -1.43 3.00 -2.02
N ARG A 124 -1.09 1.78 -2.40
CA ARG A 124 0.29 1.30 -2.44
C ARG A 124 0.60 0.73 -3.80
N GLY A 125 1.85 0.91 -4.24
CA GLY A 125 2.30 0.44 -5.53
C GLY A 125 3.79 0.14 -5.55
N PHE A 126 4.24 -0.53 -6.62
CA PHE A 126 5.62 -0.93 -6.86
C PHE A 126 5.88 -1.13 -8.33
#